data_1650b193d00d1b32f00da1c405c74e49
#
_entry.id   1650b193d00d1b32f00da1c405c74e49
#
_cell.length_a   1.000
_cell.length_b   1.000
_cell.length_c   1.000
_cell.angle_alpha   90.00
_cell.angle_beta   90.00
_cell.angle_gamma   90.00
#
_symmetry.space_group_name_H-M   'P 1'
#
loop_
_entity.id
_entity.type
_entity.pdbx_description
1 polymer ?
#
loop_
_entity_poly.entity_id
_entity_poly.type
_entity_poly.pdbx_seq_one_letter_code
_entity_poly.pdbx_strand_id
1 'polypeptide(L)'
;FRSEPILPVITEFVASNRDSLIDSDGDSSDWIEIYNPAAETLNLDGWFLTDDLGDLAKWQFPAVQLAPGGYLVVFASGRDLRDPAGPLHTNFSLQADGESLALVQPDGWTLAFAYADYPPQLVDVSYGVSSGGVAQNETLLVAQGAAAKALIPTDNRLGLTWTKGVFDDSAWQAGATGVGFDYAGYTGLDVGAM
;
A
#
# COMPACT_ATOMS: atom_id res chain seq x y z
N PHE A 1 -26.82 -13.59 13.62
CA PHE A 1 -25.72 -12.72 13.13
C PHE A 1 -25.39 -13.18 11.72
N ARG A 2 -25.63 -12.34 10.70
CA ARG A 2 -25.00 -12.54 9.39
C ARG A 2 -23.58 -11.99 9.53
N SER A 3 -22.58 -12.84 9.39
CA SER A 3 -21.22 -12.35 9.17
C SER A 3 -21.20 -11.61 7.84
N GLU A 4 -20.58 -10.43 7.81
CA GLU A 4 -20.31 -9.74 6.54
C GLU A 4 -19.50 -10.67 5.63
N PRO A 5 -19.79 -10.67 4.31
CA PRO A 5 -19.04 -11.47 3.37
C PRO A 5 -17.58 -11.07 3.38
N ILE A 6 -16.68 -12.04 3.44
CA ILE A 6 -15.24 -11.79 3.28
C ILE A 6 -15.01 -11.57 1.79
N LEU A 7 -14.61 -10.36 1.41
CA LEU A 7 -14.41 -9.96 0.02
C LEU A 7 -12.94 -10.11 -0.39
N PRO A 8 -12.66 -10.32 -1.69
CA PRO A 8 -11.31 -10.30 -2.22
C PRO A 8 -10.70 -8.90 -2.07
N VAL A 9 -9.37 -8.86 -1.97
CA VAL A 9 -8.62 -7.62 -1.79
C VAL A 9 -7.50 -7.52 -2.81
N ILE A 10 -7.14 -6.31 -3.19
CA ILE A 10 -5.87 -6.04 -3.89
C ILE A 10 -4.79 -5.99 -2.81
N THR A 11 -3.93 -6.99 -2.79
CA THR A 11 -2.86 -7.10 -1.78
C THR A 11 -1.69 -6.22 -2.09
N GLU A 12 -1.25 -6.23 -3.34
CA GLU A 12 -0.16 -5.38 -3.80
C GLU A 12 -0.26 -5.10 -5.31
N PHE A 13 0.47 -4.10 -5.75
CA PHE A 13 0.63 -3.78 -7.17
C PHE A 13 1.99 -3.11 -7.42
N VAL A 14 2.45 -3.13 -8.66
CA VAL A 14 3.62 -2.37 -9.13
C VAL A 14 3.19 -1.50 -10.29
N ALA A 15 3.29 -0.16 -10.12
CA ALA A 15 2.93 0.84 -11.11
C ALA A 15 4.17 1.43 -11.83
N SER A 16 5.32 0.79 -11.72
CA SER A 16 6.54 1.11 -12.48
C SER A 16 7.41 -0.14 -12.53
N ASN A 17 6.98 -1.12 -13.32
CA ASN A 17 7.69 -2.38 -13.48
C ASN A 17 8.76 -2.27 -14.57
N ARG A 18 9.99 -2.67 -14.25
CA ARG A 18 11.09 -2.83 -15.21
C ARG A 18 11.63 -4.25 -15.20
N ASP A 19 11.87 -4.82 -14.01
CA ASP A 19 12.55 -6.09 -13.84
C ASP A 19 11.91 -6.98 -12.74
N SER A 20 10.76 -6.58 -12.10
CA SER A 20 10.20 -7.33 -10.98
C SER A 20 9.41 -8.57 -11.43
N LEU A 21 8.51 -8.44 -12.38
CA LEU A 21 7.73 -9.53 -12.95
C LEU A 21 7.60 -9.35 -14.46
N ILE A 22 7.86 -10.42 -15.19
CA ILE A 22 7.80 -10.43 -16.66
C ILE A 22 6.58 -11.27 -17.07
N ASP A 23 5.79 -10.78 -18.02
CA ASP A 23 4.65 -11.51 -18.55
C ASP A 23 5.08 -12.61 -19.55
N SER A 24 4.12 -13.38 -20.05
CA SER A 24 4.39 -14.50 -20.97
C SER A 24 5.00 -14.09 -22.31
N ASP A 25 4.88 -12.83 -22.70
CA ASP A 25 5.42 -12.28 -23.94
C ASP A 25 6.84 -11.70 -23.75
N GLY A 26 7.32 -11.66 -22.50
CA GLY A 26 8.63 -11.12 -22.13
C GLY A 26 8.61 -9.64 -21.82
N ASP A 27 7.43 -9.04 -21.64
CA ASP A 27 7.27 -7.63 -21.32
C ASP A 27 7.19 -7.40 -19.83
N SER A 28 7.83 -6.33 -19.35
CA SER A 28 7.76 -5.84 -17.96
C SER A 28 6.55 -4.92 -17.79
N SER A 29 5.35 -5.49 -17.86
CA SER A 29 4.12 -4.73 -17.65
C SER A 29 3.87 -4.50 -16.16
N ASP A 30 3.26 -3.38 -15.79
CA ASP A 30 2.74 -3.17 -14.43
C ASP A 30 1.78 -4.30 -14.06
N TRP A 31 1.62 -4.57 -12.77
CA TRP A 31 0.79 -5.69 -12.36
C TRP A 31 0.06 -5.43 -11.04
N ILE A 32 -1.03 -6.16 -10.84
CA ILE A 32 -1.93 -6.09 -9.70
C ILE A 32 -2.13 -7.49 -9.17
N GLU A 33 -1.94 -7.71 -7.85
CA GLU A 33 -2.22 -8.97 -7.18
C GLU A 33 -3.54 -8.91 -6.43
N ILE A 34 -4.37 -9.92 -6.64
CA ILE A 34 -5.66 -10.10 -5.96
C ILE A 34 -5.59 -11.35 -5.10
N TYR A 35 -6.06 -11.25 -3.87
CA TYR A 35 -6.09 -12.32 -2.89
C TYR A 35 -7.52 -12.65 -2.48
N ASN A 36 -7.82 -13.95 -2.36
CA ASN A 36 -9.07 -14.44 -1.81
C ASN A 36 -8.89 -14.83 -0.32
N PRO A 37 -9.29 -13.99 0.64
CA PRO A 37 -9.20 -14.30 2.07
C PRO A 37 -10.31 -15.24 2.57
N ALA A 38 -11.32 -15.53 1.74
CA ALA A 38 -12.43 -16.39 2.12
C ALA A 38 -12.02 -17.86 2.20
N ALA A 39 -12.78 -18.66 2.96
CA ALA A 39 -12.59 -20.11 3.07
C ALA A 39 -13.18 -20.89 1.88
N GLU A 40 -13.78 -20.19 0.92
CA GLU A 40 -14.42 -20.77 -0.25
C GLU A 40 -13.82 -20.21 -1.54
N THR A 41 -13.95 -20.99 -2.63
CA THR A 41 -13.51 -20.55 -3.95
C THR A 41 -14.39 -19.39 -4.41
N LEU A 42 -13.74 -18.29 -4.83
CA LEU A 42 -14.38 -17.12 -5.42
C LEU A 42 -14.40 -17.25 -6.94
N ASN A 43 -15.56 -16.96 -7.54
CA ASN A 43 -15.65 -16.74 -8.99
C ASN A 43 -15.56 -15.24 -9.26
N LEU A 44 -14.56 -14.82 -10.04
CA LEU A 44 -14.37 -13.42 -10.43
C LEU A 44 -15.20 -13.01 -11.66
N ASP A 45 -16.01 -13.92 -12.21
CA ASP A 45 -16.89 -13.57 -13.34
C ASP A 45 -17.77 -12.36 -12.99
N GLY A 46 -17.72 -11.34 -13.84
CA GLY A 46 -18.48 -10.12 -13.67
C GLY A 46 -17.90 -9.09 -12.70
N TRP A 47 -16.82 -9.39 -11.99
CA TRP A 47 -16.10 -8.40 -11.19
C TRP A 47 -15.36 -7.42 -12.09
N PHE A 48 -14.95 -6.26 -11.53
CA PHE A 48 -14.23 -5.25 -12.31
C PHE A 48 -12.97 -4.77 -11.59
N LEU A 49 -11.98 -4.38 -12.39
CA LEU A 49 -10.85 -3.55 -11.98
C LEU A 49 -10.95 -2.19 -12.65
N THR A 50 -10.55 -1.16 -11.91
CA THR A 50 -10.49 0.21 -12.42
C THR A 50 -9.35 0.99 -11.79
N ASP A 51 -8.72 1.85 -12.58
CA ASP A 51 -7.78 2.90 -12.18
C ASP A 51 -8.48 4.27 -12.09
N ASP A 52 -9.80 4.32 -12.35
CA ASP A 52 -10.60 5.55 -12.33
C ASP A 52 -11.89 5.34 -11.52
N LEU A 53 -11.99 5.97 -10.36
CA LEU A 53 -13.20 5.91 -9.53
C LEU A 53 -14.43 6.58 -10.17
N GLY A 54 -14.26 7.29 -11.28
CA GLY A 54 -15.36 7.81 -12.10
C GLY A 54 -15.92 6.78 -13.09
N ASP A 55 -15.19 5.69 -13.36
CA ASP A 55 -15.60 4.57 -14.22
C ASP A 55 -15.36 3.23 -13.52
N LEU A 56 -16.26 2.83 -12.63
CA LEU A 56 -16.14 1.63 -11.81
C LEU A 56 -16.24 0.32 -12.60
N ALA A 57 -16.74 0.34 -13.82
CA ALA A 57 -16.90 -0.83 -14.69
C ALA A 57 -15.86 -0.90 -15.82
N LYS A 58 -14.70 -0.26 -15.66
CA LYS A 58 -13.69 -0.03 -16.70
C LYS A 58 -13.14 -1.31 -17.33
N TRP A 59 -12.79 -2.31 -16.52
CA TRP A 59 -12.32 -3.61 -17.01
C TRP A 59 -12.97 -4.77 -16.25
N GLN A 60 -13.70 -5.62 -16.96
CA GLN A 60 -14.43 -6.75 -16.40
C GLN A 60 -13.59 -8.03 -16.44
N PHE A 61 -13.53 -8.75 -15.33
CA PHE A 61 -12.95 -10.07 -15.27
C PHE A 61 -13.71 -11.09 -16.10
N PRO A 62 -13.01 -12.00 -16.79
CA PRO A 62 -13.61 -13.24 -17.29
C PRO A 62 -13.92 -14.20 -16.14
N ALA A 63 -14.55 -15.34 -16.45
CA ALA A 63 -14.85 -16.40 -15.49
C ALA A 63 -13.57 -17.09 -14.99
N VAL A 64 -12.94 -16.53 -13.95
CA VAL A 64 -11.75 -17.08 -13.28
C VAL A 64 -12.12 -17.51 -11.87
N GLN A 65 -11.68 -18.71 -11.49
CA GLN A 65 -11.86 -19.26 -10.15
C GLN A 65 -10.61 -18.98 -9.31
N LEU A 66 -10.78 -18.32 -8.17
CA LEU A 66 -9.72 -18.03 -7.22
C LEU A 66 -9.93 -18.87 -5.96
N ALA A 67 -9.06 -19.85 -5.74
CA ALA A 67 -9.17 -20.78 -4.61
C ALA A 67 -9.10 -20.06 -3.25
N PRO A 68 -9.58 -20.69 -2.16
CA PRO A 68 -9.38 -20.17 -0.80
C PRO A 68 -7.89 -19.91 -0.51
N GLY A 69 -7.55 -18.72 -0.04
CA GLY A 69 -6.17 -18.33 0.20
C GLY A 69 -5.31 -18.21 -1.06
N GLY A 70 -5.94 -18.24 -2.24
CA GLY A 70 -5.26 -18.12 -3.54
C GLY A 70 -4.99 -16.68 -3.95
N TYR A 71 -4.01 -16.53 -4.84
CA TYR A 71 -3.60 -15.26 -5.43
C TYR A 71 -3.78 -15.31 -6.95
N LEU A 72 -4.07 -14.15 -7.53
CA LEU A 72 -4.16 -13.94 -8.98
C LEU A 72 -3.42 -12.66 -9.34
N VAL A 73 -2.47 -12.77 -10.27
CA VAL A 73 -1.82 -11.62 -10.88
C VAL A 73 -2.55 -11.23 -12.16
N VAL A 74 -2.82 -9.94 -12.31
CA VAL A 74 -3.36 -9.32 -13.52
C VAL A 74 -2.38 -8.24 -13.97
N PHE A 75 -1.94 -8.28 -15.22
CA PHE A 75 -1.05 -7.27 -15.77
C PHE A 75 -1.82 -6.02 -16.19
N ALA A 76 -1.38 -4.86 -15.73
CA ALA A 76 -1.95 -3.57 -16.09
C ALA A 76 -1.21 -3.00 -17.31
N SER A 77 -1.44 -3.58 -18.48
CA SER A 77 -0.67 -3.30 -19.71
C SER A 77 -1.44 -2.56 -20.80
N GLY A 78 -2.74 -2.33 -20.62
CA GLY A 78 -3.60 -1.76 -21.66
C GLY A 78 -3.98 -2.70 -22.80
N ARG A 79 -3.56 -3.98 -22.79
CA ARG A 79 -3.77 -4.93 -23.90
C ARG A 79 -5.16 -5.57 -23.94
N ASP A 80 -5.93 -5.48 -22.85
CA ASP A 80 -7.29 -6.03 -22.74
C ASP A 80 -7.40 -7.54 -23.06
N LEU A 81 -6.52 -8.35 -22.47
CA LEU A 81 -6.55 -9.81 -22.64
C LEU A 81 -7.35 -10.46 -21.52
N ARG A 82 -8.41 -11.17 -21.89
CA ARG A 82 -9.39 -11.75 -20.96
C ARG A 82 -9.55 -13.27 -21.13
N ASP A 83 -8.58 -13.97 -21.68
CA ASP A 83 -8.61 -15.43 -21.74
C ASP A 83 -8.35 -16.02 -20.34
N PRO A 84 -9.33 -16.71 -19.69
CA PRO A 84 -9.13 -17.26 -18.35
C PRO A 84 -8.10 -18.39 -18.29
N ALA A 85 -7.66 -18.92 -19.42
CA ALA A 85 -6.62 -19.95 -19.51
C ALA A 85 -5.20 -19.35 -19.64
N GLY A 86 -5.08 -18.04 -19.84
CA GLY A 86 -3.84 -17.33 -20.02
C GLY A 86 -3.65 -16.19 -19.00
N PRO A 87 -2.53 -15.45 -19.09
CA PRO A 87 -2.34 -14.24 -18.33
C PRO A 87 -3.42 -13.19 -18.65
N LEU A 88 -3.98 -12.60 -17.61
CA LEU A 88 -4.97 -11.55 -17.76
C LEU A 88 -4.28 -10.18 -17.87
N HIS A 89 -4.78 -9.33 -18.77
CA HIS A 89 -4.28 -7.97 -18.94
C HIS A 89 -5.44 -7.00 -18.99
N THR A 90 -5.36 -5.94 -18.19
CA THR A 90 -6.37 -4.88 -18.18
C THR A 90 -6.33 -4.05 -19.48
N ASN A 91 -7.37 -3.24 -19.70
CA ASN A 91 -7.43 -2.23 -20.77
C ASN A 91 -6.82 -0.88 -20.37
N PHE A 92 -6.14 -0.82 -19.22
CA PHE A 92 -5.46 0.36 -18.68
C PHE A 92 -4.06 -0.03 -18.19
N SER A 93 -3.21 0.97 -17.95
CA SER A 93 -1.91 0.86 -17.29
C SER A 93 -1.91 1.73 -16.04
N LEU A 94 -1.12 1.37 -15.03
CA LEU A 94 -1.02 2.15 -13.80
C LEU A 94 -0.11 3.37 -13.97
N GLN A 95 -0.38 4.42 -13.19
CA GLN A 95 0.43 5.65 -13.20
C GLN A 95 1.42 5.63 -12.03
N ALA A 96 2.71 5.75 -12.34
CA ALA A 96 3.75 5.78 -11.32
C ALA A 96 3.68 7.01 -10.41
N ASP A 97 3.10 8.12 -10.89
CA ASP A 97 2.98 9.36 -10.12
C ASP A 97 1.83 9.35 -9.10
N GLY A 98 1.03 8.29 -9.09
CA GLY A 98 -0.12 8.12 -8.21
C GLY A 98 -1.46 8.30 -8.91
N GLU A 99 -2.42 7.46 -8.54
CA GLU A 99 -3.81 7.49 -8.99
C GLU A 99 -4.69 6.62 -8.08
N SER A 100 -5.90 6.31 -8.50
CA SER A 100 -6.76 5.34 -7.82
C SER A 100 -6.60 3.94 -8.40
N LEU A 101 -6.85 2.91 -7.59
CA LEU A 101 -6.97 1.52 -8.05
C LEU A 101 -8.04 0.82 -7.22
N ALA A 102 -9.04 0.21 -7.87
CA ALA A 102 -10.12 -0.43 -7.16
C ALA A 102 -10.55 -1.77 -7.75
N LEU A 103 -11.00 -2.65 -6.87
CA LEU A 103 -11.71 -3.90 -7.17
C LEU A 103 -13.20 -3.69 -6.86
N VAL A 104 -14.06 -3.92 -7.86
CA VAL A 104 -15.48 -3.63 -7.82
C VAL A 104 -16.29 -4.91 -7.96
N GLN A 105 -17.38 -5.01 -7.19
CA GLN A 105 -18.26 -6.16 -7.22
C GLN A 105 -19.05 -6.27 -8.54
N PRO A 106 -19.67 -7.42 -8.83
CA PRO A 106 -20.40 -7.64 -10.09
C PRO A 106 -21.59 -6.71 -10.32
N ASP A 107 -22.04 -5.97 -9.31
CA ASP A 107 -23.09 -4.95 -9.46
C ASP A 107 -22.59 -3.69 -10.21
N GLY A 108 -21.28 -3.52 -10.38
CA GLY A 108 -20.63 -2.43 -11.11
C GLY A 108 -20.52 -1.11 -10.36
N TRP A 109 -20.90 -1.07 -9.04
CA TRP A 109 -20.83 0.17 -8.23
C TRP A 109 -20.33 -0.03 -6.81
N THR A 110 -20.37 -1.27 -6.26
CA THR A 110 -19.93 -1.53 -4.89
C THR A 110 -18.44 -1.86 -4.88
N LEU A 111 -17.66 -1.03 -4.20
CA LEU A 111 -16.23 -1.29 -4.02
C LEU A 111 -16.05 -2.47 -3.05
N ALA A 112 -15.25 -3.45 -3.45
CA ALA A 112 -14.78 -4.51 -2.56
C ALA A 112 -13.49 -4.07 -1.87
N PHE A 113 -12.60 -3.41 -2.60
CA PHE A 113 -11.34 -2.87 -2.12
C PHE A 113 -10.92 -1.67 -2.97
N ALA A 114 -10.24 -0.68 -2.37
CA ALA A 114 -9.71 0.45 -3.12
C ALA A 114 -8.49 1.10 -2.45
N TYR A 115 -7.54 1.49 -3.28
CA TYR A 115 -6.57 2.54 -3.02
C TYR A 115 -7.11 3.80 -3.71
N ALA A 116 -7.73 4.72 -2.96
CA ALA A 116 -8.43 5.88 -3.54
C ALA A 116 -7.47 6.94 -4.09
N ASP A 117 -6.25 6.97 -3.62
CA ASP A 117 -5.21 7.93 -4.03
C ASP A 117 -3.85 7.37 -3.54
N TYR A 118 -3.28 6.42 -4.28
CA TYR A 118 -1.98 5.90 -3.90
C TYR A 118 -0.87 6.90 -4.26
N PRO A 119 0.19 6.99 -3.43
CA PRO A 119 1.27 7.97 -3.64
C PRO A 119 2.17 7.57 -4.81
N PRO A 120 3.08 8.48 -5.27
CA PRO A 120 4.09 8.15 -6.26
C PRO A 120 4.87 6.88 -5.93
N GLN A 121 5.05 6.02 -6.93
CA GLN A 121 5.62 4.68 -6.80
C GLN A 121 7.09 4.64 -7.19
N LEU A 122 7.85 3.76 -6.57
CA LEU A 122 9.24 3.48 -6.93
C LEU A 122 9.30 2.35 -7.96
N VAL A 123 10.34 2.40 -8.81
CA VAL A 123 10.59 1.37 -9.82
C VAL A 123 10.83 0.01 -9.14
N ASP A 124 10.14 -1.03 -9.60
CA ASP A 124 10.24 -2.42 -9.14
C ASP A 124 9.97 -2.62 -7.64
N VAL A 125 9.27 -1.68 -7.01
CA VAL A 125 8.82 -1.78 -5.62
C VAL A 125 7.32 -1.91 -5.60
N SER A 126 6.80 -2.99 -5.04
CA SER A 126 5.36 -3.16 -4.85
C SER A 126 4.84 -2.25 -3.73
N TYR A 127 3.61 -1.80 -3.92
CA TYR A 127 2.84 -1.06 -2.93
C TYR A 127 1.58 -1.84 -2.58
N GLY A 128 1.28 -1.96 -1.30
CA GLY A 128 0.12 -2.74 -0.93
C GLY A 128 -0.15 -2.83 0.56
N VAL A 129 -1.10 -3.68 0.90
CA VAL A 129 -1.47 -4.02 2.27
C VAL A 129 -0.99 -5.43 2.58
N SER A 130 -0.49 -5.67 3.77
CA SER A 130 -0.21 -7.02 4.22
C SER A 130 -1.52 -7.82 4.28
N SER A 131 -1.72 -8.74 3.33
CA SER A 131 -2.88 -9.60 3.29
C SER A 131 -2.71 -10.74 4.26
N GLY A 132 -3.26 -10.62 5.35
CA GLY A 132 -3.43 -11.80 6.14
C GLY A 132 -2.70 -11.82 7.42
N GLY A 133 -3.26 -12.45 8.36
CA GLY A 133 -2.87 -12.85 9.66
C GLY A 133 -1.45 -13.36 9.89
N VAL A 134 -0.47 -12.79 9.24
CA VAL A 134 0.83 -12.61 9.83
C VAL A 134 0.54 -11.69 11.00
N ALA A 135 0.57 -12.22 12.21
CA ALA A 135 0.72 -11.38 13.37
C ALA A 135 1.70 -10.30 12.96
N GLN A 136 1.22 -9.07 12.79
CA GLN A 136 2.12 -7.95 12.60
C GLN A 136 2.99 -8.01 13.85
N ASN A 137 4.20 -8.50 13.67
CA ASN A 137 5.24 -8.26 14.66
C ASN A 137 5.55 -6.77 14.54
N GLU A 138 4.61 -5.96 15.03
CA GLU A 138 4.87 -4.55 15.27
C GLU A 138 6.00 -4.50 16.30
N THR A 139 7.18 -4.33 15.81
CA THR A 139 8.29 -3.98 16.69
C THR A 139 8.12 -2.51 16.98
N LEU A 140 7.54 -2.21 18.14
CA LEU A 140 7.46 -0.85 18.65
C LEU A 140 8.87 -0.34 18.87
N LEU A 141 9.41 0.40 17.93
CA LEU A 141 10.78 0.95 18.00
C LEU A 141 10.87 2.04 19.05
N VAL A 142 9.84 2.89 19.17
CA VAL A 142 9.76 3.97 20.15
C VAL A 142 8.32 4.06 20.66
N ALA A 143 8.10 3.83 21.94
CA ALA A 143 6.78 3.95 22.55
C ALA A 143 6.35 5.42 22.64
N GLN A 144 5.03 5.67 22.54
CA GLN A 144 4.48 6.99 22.87
C GLN A 144 4.85 7.32 24.32
N GLY A 145 5.39 8.52 24.54
CA GLY A 145 5.84 8.96 25.87
C GLY A 145 7.19 8.36 26.31
N ALA A 146 7.91 7.64 25.43
CA ALA A 146 9.27 7.20 25.75
C ALA A 146 10.19 8.40 26.00
N ALA A 147 11.20 8.21 26.84
CA ALA A 147 12.20 9.25 27.08
C ALA A 147 12.88 9.68 25.76
N ALA A 148 12.92 10.96 25.54
CA ALA A 148 13.53 11.57 24.37
C ALA A 148 14.36 12.80 24.76
N LYS A 149 15.28 13.18 23.88
CA LYS A 149 16.01 14.44 24.00
C LYS A 149 15.91 15.22 22.71
N ALA A 150 15.77 16.52 22.79
CA ALA A 150 15.68 17.41 21.65
C ALA A 150 16.66 18.57 21.77
N LEU A 151 17.11 19.06 20.62
CA LEU A 151 17.90 20.28 20.48
C LEU A 151 17.42 21.03 19.26
N ILE A 152 17.16 22.33 19.40
CA ILE A 152 17.01 23.23 18.26
C ILE A 152 18.40 23.75 17.90
N PRO A 153 19.01 23.34 16.76
CA PRO A 153 20.32 23.80 16.42
C PRO A 153 20.30 25.29 16.00
N THR A 154 21.17 26.10 16.58
CA THR A 154 21.32 27.52 16.22
C THR A 154 22.35 27.75 15.14
N ASP A 155 23.12 26.71 14.78
CA ASP A 155 24.12 26.72 13.72
C ASP A 155 24.32 25.29 13.15
N ASN A 156 25.23 25.12 12.19
CA ASN A 156 25.52 23.85 11.52
C ASN A 156 26.71 23.09 12.10
N ARG A 157 27.18 23.40 13.33
CA ARG A 157 28.37 22.77 13.92
C ARG A 157 28.24 21.27 14.16
N LEU A 158 27.00 20.79 14.39
CA LEU A 158 26.75 19.35 14.57
C LEU A 158 26.95 18.56 13.27
N GLY A 159 26.68 19.15 12.11
CA GLY A 159 26.75 18.46 10.82
C GLY A 159 26.01 17.10 10.88
N LEU A 160 26.70 16.00 10.58
CA LEU A 160 26.18 14.63 10.70
C LEU A 160 26.69 13.88 11.94
N THR A 161 27.33 14.55 12.90
CA THR A 161 27.90 13.87 14.07
C THR A 161 26.85 13.27 14.98
N TRP A 162 25.66 13.87 15.03
CA TRP A 162 24.51 13.42 15.83
C TRP A 162 23.88 12.10 15.36
N THR A 163 24.20 11.66 14.12
CA THR A 163 23.68 10.39 13.57
C THR A 163 24.55 9.19 13.95
N LYS A 164 25.66 9.39 14.65
CA LYS A 164 26.58 8.33 15.05
C LYS A 164 26.07 7.60 16.30
N GLY A 165 26.29 6.28 16.36
CA GLY A 165 25.84 5.45 17.47
C GLY A 165 26.44 5.81 18.85
N VAL A 166 27.51 6.59 18.89
CA VAL A 166 28.10 7.15 20.10
C VAL A 166 28.15 8.68 19.93
N PHE A 167 27.09 9.33 20.35
CA PHE A 167 26.96 10.79 20.33
C PHE A 167 26.61 11.28 21.74
N ASP A 168 27.32 12.30 22.22
CA ASP A 168 27.01 12.93 23.53
C ASP A 168 25.88 13.93 23.38
N ASP A 169 24.68 13.54 23.81
CA ASP A 169 23.46 14.33 23.86
C ASP A 169 23.13 14.87 25.26
N SER A 170 24.11 14.84 26.17
CA SER A 170 23.89 15.24 27.58
C SER A 170 23.39 16.68 27.77
N ALA A 171 23.76 17.56 26.82
CA ALA A 171 23.33 18.95 26.80
C ALA A 171 21.96 19.19 26.14
N TRP A 172 21.34 18.14 25.57
CA TRP A 172 20.04 18.27 24.92
C TRP A 172 18.91 18.28 25.96
N GLN A 173 17.82 18.98 25.66
CA GLN A 173 16.66 19.02 26.54
C GLN A 173 15.96 17.66 26.60
N ALA A 174 15.80 17.14 27.81
CA ALA A 174 15.11 15.88 28.06
C ALA A 174 13.59 16.09 28.13
N GLY A 175 12.84 15.14 27.55
CA GLY A 175 11.39 15.09 27.57
C GLY A 175 10.87 13.72 27.18
N ALA A 176 9.64 13.66 26.67
CA ALA A 176 9.02 12.46 26.16
C ALA A 176 8.85 12.54 24.63
N THR A 177 8.71 11.38 23.99
CA THR A 177 8.42 11.33 22.53
C THR A 177 7.11 12.02 22.20
N GLY A 178 7.01 12.50 20.95
CA GLY A 178 5.97 13.39 20.53
C GLY A 178 6.46 14.84 20.61
N VAL A 179 7.62 15.12 20.01
CA VAL A 179 8.19 16.47 19.91
C VAL A 179 7.34 17.33 18.99
N GLY A 180 6.89 18.49 19.46
CA GLY A 180 6.05 19.42 18.70
C GLY A 180 6.31 20.88 19.07
N PHE A 181 5.74 21.78 18.27
CA PHE A 181 5.82 23.22 18.47
C PHE A 181 4.40 23.77 18.71
N ASP A 182 4.24 24.48 19.83
CA ASP A 182 3.02 25.27 20.18
C ASP A 182 1.68 24.51 20.02
N TYR A 183 1.61 23.27 20.54
CA TYR A 183 0.41 22.45 20.43
C TYR A 183 -0.32 22.41 21.80
N ALA A 184 -1.39 23.19 21.92
CA ALA A 184 -2.20 23.25 23.15
C ALA A 184 -2.77 21.86 23.51
N GLY A 185 -2.43 21.34 24.69
CA GLY A 185 -2.91 20.04 25.20
C GLY A 185 -2.01 18.85 24.83
N TYR A 186 -0.85 19.06 24.26
CA TYR A 186 0.11 18.02 23.90
C TYR A 186 0.96 17.59 25.12
N THR A 187 1.18 16.29 25.29
CA THR A 187 1.96 15.74 26.42
C THR A 187 3.42 15.43 26.09
N GLY A 188 3.86 15.75 24.88
CA GLY A 188 5.22 15.55 24.39
C GLY A 188 6.18 16.69 24.76
N LEU A 189 7.36 16.68 24.13
CA LEU A 189 8.36 17.73 24.26
C LEU A 189 7.99 18.94 23.38
N ASP A 190 7.68 20.08 24.01
CA ASP A 190 7.43 21.35 23.31
C ASP A 190 8.76 22.05 23.03
N VAL A 191 9.16 22.13 21.75
CA VAL A 191 10.37 22.82 21.31
C VAL A 191 10.17 24.31 21.07
N GLY A 192 8.92 24.81 21.14
CA GLY A 192 8.61 26.22 21.05
C GLY A 192 9.05 27.02 22.30
N ALA A 193 9.25 26.34 23.43
CA ALA A 193 9.73 26.93 24.67
C ALA A 193 11.27 26.85 24.86
N MET A 194 11.98 26.30 23.87
CA MET A 194 13.45 26.18 23.84
C MET A 194 14.11 27.42 23.16
#